data_bb27bcfe403514cb220398852e69b125
#
_entry.id   bb27bcfe403514cb220398852e69b125
#
_cell.length_a   1.000
_cell.length_b   1.000
_cell.length_c   1.000
_cell.angle_alpha   90.00
_cell.angle_beta   90.00
_cell.angle_gamma   90.00
#
_symmetry.space_group_name_H-M   'P 1'
#
loop_
_entity.id
_entity.type
_entity.pdbx_description
1 polymer ?
#
loop_
_entity_poly.entity_id
_entity_poly.type
_entity_poly.pdbx_seq_one_letter_code
_entity_poly.pdbx_strand_id
1 'polypeptide(L)'
;MWSQCGESDFDGNCKLLIVRIDKLRVMEVCMRIEHVALYVNDLEEAREFFTKYLGAKSNDGYHNLQTGFRSYILSFDNGARLEIMNKPGMMNLPTRRSCTGYAHIAFSVGSREKVDILTAELMSDGYEVASGPRITGDGYYESCIVAIEGNQIEITV
;
A
#
# COMPACT_ATOMS: atom_id res chain seq x y z
N MET A 1 -21.30 30.38 -10.24
CA MET A 1 -21.37 30.59 -8.77
C MET A 1 -20.77 29.32 -8.15
N TRP A 2 -19.53 29.40 -7.70
CA TRP A 2 -18.77 28.27 -7.15
C TRP A 2 -19.22 28.04 -5.71
N SER A 3 -19.79 26.89 -5.39
CA SER A 3 -20.10 26.48 -4.03
C SER A 3 -19.01 25.55 -3.52
N GLN A 4 -18.59 25.80 -2.31
CA GLN A 4 -17.48 25.24 -1.57
C GLN A 4 -17.42 23.71 -1.56
N CYS A 5 -16.24 23.14 -1.75
CA CYS A 5 -15.91 21.76 -1.40
C CYS A 5 -16.06 21.58 0.12
N GLY A 6 -16.84 20.58 0.53
CA GLY A 6 -16.92 20.19 1.91
C GLY A 6 -15.64 19.51 2.39
N GLU A 7 -15.20 19.86 3.58
CA GLU A 7 -14.08 19.22 4.26
C GLU A 7 -14.48 17.83 4.80
N SER A 8 -13.59 16.85 4.66
CA SER A 8 -13.74 15.56 5.31
C SER A 8 -13.34 15.67 6.78
N ASP A 9 -14.11 15.08 7.68
CA ASP A 9 -13.70 14.88 9.06
C ASP A 9 -12.83 13.61 9.19
N PHE A 10 -12.03 13.57 10.25
CA PHE A 10 -11.05 12.51 10.50
C PHE A 10 -11.64 11.11 10.75
N ASP A 11 -12.97 10.97 10.75
CA ASP A 11 -13.68 9.71 11.08
C ASP A 11 -14.01 8.85 9.84
N GLY A 12 -13.47 9.19 8.66
CA GLY A 12 -13.62 8.37 7.46
C GLY A 12 -15.01 8.36 6.83
N ASN A 13 -15.92 9.21 7.29
CA ASN A 13 -17.22 9.39 6.67
C ASN A 13 -17.13 10.33 5.46
N CYS A 14 -17.43 9.80 4.29
CA CYS A 14 -17.51 10.56 3.05
C CYS A 14 -18.68 11.53 3.12
N LYS A 15 -18.41 12.85 3.27
CA LYS A 15 -19.46 13.86 3.18
C LYS A 15 -19.93 14.06 1.76
N LEU A 16 -21.24 14.03 1.61
CA LEU A 16 -22.00 14.22 0.39
C LEU A 16 -21.70 15.56 -0.28
N LEU A 17 -21.17 15.56 -1.48
CA LEU A 17 -21.10 16.74 -2.33
C LEU A 17 -22.31 16.73 -3.27
N ILE A 18 -23.38 17.49 -2.93
CA ILE A 18 -24.54 17.64 -3.82
C ILE A 18 -24.26 18.79 -4.79
N VAL A 19 -23.91 18.49 -6.02
CA VAL A 19 -23.89 19.47 -7.11
C VAL A 19 -25.27 19.45 -7.79
N ARG A 20 -26.08 20.47 -7.55
CA ARG A 20 -27.33 20.69 -8.30
C ARG A 20 -26.98 21.24 -9.67
N ILE A 21 -27.08 20.39 -10.69
CA ILE A 21 -27.27 20.83 -12.08
C ILE A 21 -28.70 20.44 -12.45
N ASP A 22 -29.47 21.38 -12.99
CA ASP A 22 -30.89 21.23 -13.26
C ASP A 22 -31.28 19.86 -13.84
N LYS A 23 -32.15 19.16 -13.07
CA LYS A 23 -32.90 17.95 -13.44
C LYS A 23 -32.16 16.64 -13.77
N LEU A 24 -30.85 16.52 -13.62
CA LEU A 24 -30.19 15.22 -13.63
C LEU A 24 -29.73 14.87 -12.23
N ARG A 25 -30.24 13.77 -11.70
CA ARG A 25 -29.80 13.19 -10.44
C ARG A 25 -28.35 12.73 -10.64
N VAL A 26 -27.39 13.55 -10.21
CA VAL A 26 -25.98 13.13 -10.19
C VAL A 26 -25.84 12.04 -9.12
N MET A 27 -25.52 10.83 -9.57
CA MET A 27 -25.17 9.75 -8.63
C MET A 27 -23.92 10.19 -7.88
N GLU A 28 -23.98 10.11 -6.55
CA GLU A 28 -22.79 10.27 -5.70
C GLU A 28 -21.75 9.24 -6.09
N VAL A 29 -20.61 9.72 -6.56
CA VAL A 29 -19.45 8.86 -6.78
C VAL A 29 -18.40 9.21 -5.74
N CYS A 30 -18.34 8.42 -4.67
CA CYS A 30 -17.22 8.47 -3.74
C CYS A 30 -16.05 7.70 -4.37
N MET A 31 -15.10 8.43 -4.97
CA MET A 31 -13.88 7.82 -5.51
C MET A 31 -12.88 7.57 -4.39
N ARG A 32 -12.32 6.36 -4.38
CA ARG A 32 -11.25 5.96 -3.47
C ARG A 32 -10.22 5.12 -4.24
N ILE A 33 -9.00 5.06 -3.73
CA ILE A 33 -8.05 4.05 -4.20
C ILE A 33 -8.58 2.69 -3.74
N GLU A 34 -8.91 1.83 -4.70
CA GLU A 34 -9.46 0.51 -4.43
C GLU A 34 -8.34 -0.49 -4.11
N HIS A 35 -7.30 -0.52 -4.96
CA HIS A 35 -6.07 -1.27 -4.70
C HIS A 35 -4.87 -0.61 -5.40
N VAL A 36 -3.68 -0.98 -4.96
CA VAL A 36 -2.41 -0.74 -5.64
C VAL A 36 -1.89 -2.10 -6.10
N ALA A 37 -1.23 -2.17 -7.25
CA ALA A 37 -0.72 -3.43 -7.78
C ALA A 37 0.82 -3.41 -7.90
N LEU A 38 1.45 -4.55 -7.56
CA LEU A 38 2.89 -4.75 -7.55
C LEU A 38 3.24 -6.04 -8.29
N TYR A 39 4.13 -5.96 -9.28
CA TYR A 39 4.74 -7.15 -9.86
C TYR A 39 5.89 -7.66 -8.98
N VAL A 40 5.92 -8.98 -8.74
CA VAL A 40 6.96 -9.68 -7.99
C VAL A 40 7.39 -10.95 -8.73
N ASN A 41 8.64 -11.35 -8.61
CA ASN A 41 9.12 -12.61 -9.22
C ASN A 41 8.66 -13.82 -8.39
N ASP A 42 8.81 -13.76 -7.08
CA ASP A 42 8.31 -14.79 -6.17
C ASP A 42 7.01 -14.36 -5.49
N LEU A 43 5.91 -14.89 -6.02
CA LEU A 43 4.56 -14.54 -5.57
C LEU A 43 4.26 -15.09 -4.17
N GLU A 44 4.81 -16.27 -3.83
CA GLU A 44 4.57 -16.90 -2.54
C GLU A 44 5.40 -16.24 -1.44
N GLU A 45 6.67 -15.91 -1.71
CA GLU A 45 7.51 -15.16 -0.78
C GLU A 45 6.90 -13.78 -0.48
N ALA A 46 6.44 -13.07 -1.51
CA ALA A 46 5.76 -11.78 -1.32
C ALA A 46 4.48 -11.92 -0.49
N ARG A 47 3.65 -12.93 -0.75
CA ARG A 47 2.44 -13.22 0.03
C ARG A 47 2.78 -13.48 1.48
N GLU A 48 3.79 -14.31 1.75
CA GLU A 48 4.25 -14.64 3.10
C GLU A 48 4.74 -13.38 3.82
N PHE A 49 5.55 -12.54 3.16
CA PHE A 49 6.01 -11.28 3.73
C PHE A 49 4.86 -10.39 4.22
N PHE A 50 3.92 -10.07 3.35
CA PHE A 50 2.82 -9.17 3.70
C PHE A 50 1.86 -9.76 4.74
N THR A 51 1.66 -11.08 4.73
CA THR A 51 0.82 -11.74 5.74
C THR A 51 1.51 -11.81 7.10
N LYS A 52 2.80 -12.16 7.14
CA LYS A 52 3.58 -12.32 8.37
C LYS A 52 3.81 -10.98 9.08
N TYR A 53 4.34 -9.99 8.36
CA TYR A 53 4.81 -8.75 8.99
C TYR A 53 3.75 -7.64 9.05
N LEU A 54 2.84 -7.61 8.08
CA LEU A 54 1.87 -6.52 7.93
C LEU A 54 0.42 -6.96 8.15
N GLY A 55 0.21 -8.21 8.57
CA GLY A 55 -1.10 -8.74 8.93
C GLY A 55 -2.10 -8.81 7.77
N ALA A 56 -1.61 -8.83 6.53
CA ALA A 56 -2.47 -8.93 5.36
C ALA A 56 -3.24 -10.26 5.33
N LYS A 57 -4.49 -10.21 4.85
CA LYS A 57 -5.32 -11.39 4.58
C LYS A 57 -5.34 -11.64 3.09
N SER A 58 -4.76 -12.77 2.66
CA SER A 58 -4.71 -13.17 1.25
C SER A 58 -5.99 -13.90 0.84
N ASN A 59 -6.44 -13.67 -0.41
CA ASN A 59 -7.40 -14.54 -1.06
C ASN A 59 -6.74 -15.87 -1.51
N ASP A 60 -7.54 -16.75 -2.15
CA ASP A 60 -7.07 -18.05 -2.67
C ASP A 60 -6.18 -17.93 -3.93
N GLY A 61 -6.06 -16.69 -4.47
CA GLY A 61 -5.29 -16.40 -5.67
C GLY A 61 -6.06 -16.60 -6.97
N TYR A 62 -5.48 -16.04 -8.02
CA TYR A 62 -5.96 -16.18 -9.40
C TYR A 62 -4.85 -16.71 -10.30
N HIS A 63 -5.19 -17.62 -11.20
CA HIS A 63 -4.27 -18.14 -12.20
C HIS A 63 -4.95 -18.23 -13.57
N ASN A 64 -4.42 -17.48 -14.54
CA ASN A 64 -4.82 -17.59 -15.93
C ASN A 64 -3.93 -18.60 -16.65
N LEU A 65 -4.46 -19.78 -16.93
CA LEU A 65 -3.71 -20.88 -17.54
C LEU A 65 -3.26 -20.60 -18.98
N GLN A 66 -3.91 -19.67 -19.68
CA GLN A 66 -3.54 -19.33 -21.07
C GLN A 66 -2.36 -18.38 -21.13
N THR A 67 -2.30 -17.41 -20.20
CA THR A 67 -1.26 -16.37 -20.18
C THR A 67 -0.16 -16.64 -19.17
N GLY A 68 -0.38 -17.57 -18.24
CA GLY A 68 0.49 -17.82 -17.09
C GLY A 68 0.45 -16.70 -16.04
N PHE A 69 -0.45 -15.71 -16.17
CA PHE A 69 -0.62 -14.64 -15.17
C PHE A 69 -1.16 -15.22 -13.86
N ARG A 70 -0.56 -14.79 -12.75
CA ARG A 70 -0.98 -15.16 -11.39
C ARG A 70 -1.05 -13.92 -10.52
N SER A 71 -2.02 -13.89 -9.58
CA SER A 71 -2.08 -12.83 -8.57
C SER A 71 -2.71 -13.28 -7.27
N TYR A 72 -2.42 -12.54 -6.19
CA TYR A 72 -3.14 -12.55 -4.94
C TYR A 72 -3.63 -11.15 -4.63
N ILE A 73 -4.84 -11.05 -4.07
CA ILE A 73 -5.36 -9.84 -3.45
C ILE A 73 -5.14 -9.94 -1.95
N LEU A 74 -4.39 -9.00 -1.41
CA LEU A 74 -4.07 -8.84 -0.01
C LEU A 74 -4.93 -7.72 0.57
N SER A 75 -5.70 -8.02 1.60
CA SER A 75 -6.62 -7.08 2.24
C SER A 75 -6.11 -6.70 3.62
N PHE A 76 -6.25 -5.43 3.98
CA PHE A 76 -5.92 -4.85 5.28
C PHE A 76 -7.19 -4.40 5.99
N ASP A 77 -7.16 -4.32 7.32
CA ASP A 77 -8.36 -4.07 8.14
C ASP A 77 -9.03 -2.71 7.88
N ASN A 78 -8.28 -1.72 7.37
CA ASN A 78 -8.78 -0.39 7.00
C ASN A 78 -9.43 -0.30 5.60
N GLY A 79 -9.57 -1.45 4.91
CA GLY A 79 -10.19 -1.54 3.58
C GLY A 79 -9.27 -1.24 2.40
N ALA A 80 -8.00 -0.89 2.61
CA ALA A 80 -7.01 -0.82 1.54
C ALA A 80 -6.65 -2.23 1.06
N ARG A 81 -6.32 -2.38 -0.24
CA ARG A 81 -5.90 -3.64 -0.82
C ARG A 81 -4.62 -3.48 -1.63
N LEU A 82 -3.82 -4.53 -1.64
CA LEU A 82 -2.63 -4.66 -2.49
C LEU A 82 -2.80 -5.91 -3.37
N GLU A 83 -2.64 -5.76 -4.68
CA GLU A 83 -2.53 -6.90 -5.58
C GLU A 83 -1.06 -7.20 -5.84
N ILE A 84 -0.62 -8.41 -5.50
CA ILE A 84 0.70 -8.90 -5.90
C ILE A 84 0.52 -9.81 -7.10
N MET A 85 1.36 -9.59 -8.14
CA MET A 85 1.17 -10.20 -9.46
C MET A 85 2.46 -10.80 -10.01
N ASN A 86 2.30 -11.84 -10.82
CA ASN A 86 3.40 -12.45 -11.59
C ASN A 86 2.91 -12.84 -12.98
N LYS A 87 3.80 -12.79 -13.97
CA LYS A 87 3.54 -13.33 -15.32
C LYS A 87 4.86 -13.75 -15.99
N PRO A 88 4.81 -14.69 -16.94
CA PRO A 88 6.00 -15.07 -17.73
C PRO A 88 6.58 -13.87 -18.48
N GLY A 89 7.92 -13.84 -18.58
CA GLY A 89 8.63 -12.84 -19.39
C GLY A 89 8.78 -11.47 -18.73
N MET A 90 8.56 -11.36 -17.42
CA MET A 90 8.88 -10.13 -16.69
C MET A 90 10.38 -9.85 -16.74
N MET A 91 10.74 -8.59 -16.85
CA MET A 91 12.11 -8.10 -16.75
C MET A 91 12.36 -7.50 -15.38
N ASN A 92 13.44 -7.91 -14.73
CA ASN A 92 13.89 -7.26 -13.50
C ASN A 92 14.50 -5.91 -13.86
N LEU A 93 13.84 -4.84 -13.46
CA LEU A 93 14.45 -3.52 -13.50
C LEU A 93 15.34 -3.35 -12.26
N PRO A 94 16.54 -2.75 -12.40
CA PRO A 94 17.35 -2.43 -11.23
C PRO A 94 16.54 -1.49 -10.35
N THR A 95 16.49 -1.79 -9.05
CA THR A 95 15.82 -0.96 -8.04
C THR A 95 16.49 0.42 -8.02
N ARG A 96 15.82 1.42 -8.54
CA ARG A 96 16.34 2.79 -8.63
C ARG A 96 15.75 3.61 -7.51
N ARG A 97 16.54 3.86 -6.47
CA ARG A 97 16.13 4.59 -5.25
C ARG A 97 15.74 6.07 -5.48
N SER A 98 15.90 6.62 -6.68
CA SER A 98 15.63 8.05 -6.96
C SER A 98 15.18 8.24 -8.40
N CYS A 99 14.12 7.56 -8.80
CA CYS A 99 13.49 7.70 -10.11
C CYS A 99 12.07 8.23 -9.99
N THR A 100 11.60 8.86 -11.05
CA THR A 100 10.18 9.22 -11.16
C THR A 100 9.31 7.97 -11.15
N GLY A 101 8.15 8.02 -10.47
CA GLY A 101 7.22 6.91 -10.31
C GLY A 101 6.86 6.66 -8.85
N TYR A 102 6.33 5.49 -8.55
CA TYR A 102 6.05 5.09 -7.17
C TYR A 102 7.37 4.87 -6.42
N ALA A 103 7.48 5.50 -5.24
CA ALA A 103 8.67 5.40 -4.39
C ALA A 103 8.54 4.27 -3.36
N HIS A 104 7.43 4.26 -2.62
CA HIS A 104 7.14 3.31 -1.53
C HIS A 104 5.64 3.15 -1.32
N ILE A 105 5.28 2.17 -0.49
CA ILE A 105 3.95 2.05 0.12
C ILE A 105 4.13 2.24 1.62
N ALA A 106 3.34 3.14 2.23
CA ALA A 106 3.39 3.38 3.67
C ALA A 106 2.29 2.58 4.39
N PHE A 107 2.67 1.96 5.51
CA PHE A 107 1.78 1.19 6.38
C PHE A 107 1.75 1.83 7.76
N SER A 108 0.57 2.31 8.18
CA SER A 108 0.38 2.78 9.56
C SER A 108 0.21 1.59 10.49
N VAL A 109 1.01 1.54 11.54
CA VAL A 109 0.97 0.50 12.58
C VAL A 109 0.36 1.01 13.90
N GLY A 110 0.00 2.30 13.93
CA GLY A 110 -0.83 2.92 14.97
C GLY A 110 -0.08 3.37 16.23
N SER A 111 1.22 3.11 16.40
CA SER A 111 2.03 3.70 17.48
C SER A 111 3.53 3.66 17.18
N ARG A 112 4.30 4.53 17.85
CA ARG A 112 5.76 4.59 17.72
C ARG A 112 6.42 3.28 18.18
N GLU A 113 5.94 2.70 19.27
CA GLU A 113 6.44 1.44 19.80
C GLU A 113 6.31 0.31 18.77
N LYS A 114 5.20 0.29 18.01
CA LYS A 114 5.00 -0.69 16.95
C LYS A 114 5.91 -0.45 15.75
N VAL A 115 6.19 0.81 15.41
CA VAL A 115 7.21 1.15 14.40
C VAL A 115 8.57 0.58 14.82
N ASP A 116 8.99 0.81 16.06
CA ASP A 116 10.27 0.33 16.60
C ASP A 116 10.34 -1.19 16.59
N ILE A 117 9.30 -1.86 17.12
CA ILE A 117 9.25 -3.32 17.23
C ILE A 117 9.31 -3.97 15.86
N LEU A 118 8.45 -3.55 14.92
CA LEU A 118 8.38 -4.12 13.57
C LEU A 118 9.67 -3.86 12.78
N THR A 119 10.27 -2.67 12.93
CA THR A 119 11.56 -2.36 12.31
C THR A 119 12.66 -3.27 12.82
N ALA A 120 12.72 -3.49 14.14
CA ALA A 120 13.72 -4.38 14.76
C ALA A 120 13.51 -5.84 14.33
N GLU A 121 12.26 -6.30 14.23
CA GLU A 121 11.92 -7.65 13.75
C GLU A 121 12.39 -7.84 12.32
N LEU A 122 12.04 -6.96 11.41
CA LEU A 122 12.44 -7.03 10.00
C LEU A 122 13.97 -6.99 9.85
N MET A 123 14.66 -6.13 10.61
CA MET A 123 16.12 -6.08 10.62
C MET A 123 16.73 -7.41 11.13
N SER A 124 16.17 -8.01 12.16
CA SER A 124 16.59 -9.32 12.69
C SER A 124 16.39 -10.45 11.69
N ASP A 125 15.34 -10.37 10.86
CA ASP A 125 15.03 -11.33 9.80
C ASP A 125 15.80 -11.05 8.51
N GLY A 126 16.73 -10.07 8.51
CA GLY A 126 17.69 -9.82 7.43
C GLY A 126 17.27 -8.76 6.41
N TYR A 127 16.17 -8.04 6.63
CA TYR A 127 15.79 -6.94 5.76
C TYR A 127 16.62 -5.68 6.04
N GLU A 128 17.00 -4.97 4.98
CA GLU A 128 17.75 -3.72 5.08
C GLU A 128 16.86 -2.60 5.60
N VAL A 129 17.26 -1.94 6.68
CA VAL A 129 16.66 -0.69 7.15
C VAL A 129 17.31 0.47 6.40
N ALA A 130 16.61 1.02 5.41
CA ALA A 130 17.10 2.13 4.62
C ALA A 130 17.13 3.44 5.42
N SER A 131 16.20 3.61 6.37
CA SER A 131 16.10 4.80 7.22
C SER A 131 15.26 4.54 8.45
N GLY A 132 15.61 5.15 9.58
CA GLY A 132 14.80 5.21 10.82
C GLY A 132 15.02 4.06 11.80
N PRO A 133 14.16 3.93 12.86
CA PRO A 133 13.03 4.83 13.19
C PRO A 133 13.46 6.25 13.50
N ARG A 134 12.74 7.24 13.01
CA ARG A 134 13.06 8.67 13.21
C ARG A 134 11.82 9.55 13.07
N ILE A 135 11.91 10.80 13.54
CA ILE A 135 10.95 11.84 13.19
C ILE A 135 11.41 12.50 11.89
N THR A 136 10.51 12.57 10.90
CA THR A 136 10.76 13.28 9.64
C THR A 136 10.67 14.79 9.79
N GLY A 137 11.11 15.54 8.79
CA GLY A 137 11.05 17.01 8.80
C GLY A 137 9.61 17.57 8.82
N ASP A 138 8.63 16.78 8.38
CA ASP A 138 7.20 17.08 8.41
C ASP A 138 6.45 16.46 9.61
N GLY A 139 7.19 15.80 10.52
CA GLY A 139 6.72 15.40 11.84
C GLY A 139 6.22 13.96 11.98
N TYR A 140 6.26 13.15 10.93
CA TYR A 140 5.92 11.73 11.03
C TYR A 140 6.99 10.94 11.77
N TYR A 141 6.57 9.93 12.52
CA TYR A 141 7.49 8.94 13.10
C TYR A 141 7.44 7.67 12.26
N GLU A 142 8.56 7.35 11.63
CA GLU A 142 8.59 6.28 10.62
C GLU A 142 9.96 5.60 10.52
N SER A 143 9.96 4.44 9.87
CA SER A 143 11.13 3.81 9.30
C SER A 143 10.87 3.41 7.85
N CYS A 144 11.93 3.26 7.06
CA CYS A 144 11.87 2.77 5.69
C CYS A 144 12.67 1.47 5.57
N ILE A 145 12.04 0.45 5.05
CA ILE A 145 12.60 -0.89 4.87
C ILE A 145 12.73 -1.20 3.37
N VAL A 146 13.85 -1.77 2.98
CA VAL A 146 14.00 -2.42 1.67
C VAL A 146 13.40 -3.82 1.79
N ALA A 147 12.15 -3.94 1.38
CA ALA A 147 11.35 -5.15 1.52
C ALA A 147 11.53 -6.10 0.31
N ILE A 148 10.50 -6.86 -0.01
CA ILE A 148 10.50 -7.87 -1.07
C ILE A 148 11.02 -7.30 -2.39
N GLU A 149 12.02 -7.98 -2.95
CA GLU A 149 12.64 -7.67 -4.26
C GLU A 149 13.11 -6.21 -4.39
N GLY A 150 13.54 -5.60 -3.28
CA GLY A 150 14.06 -4.24 -3.23
C GLY A 150 13.01 -3.15 -3.27
N ASN A 151 11.72 -3.49 -3.21
CA ASN A 151 10.66 -2.50 -3.06
C ASN A 151 10.69 -1.88 -1.67
N GLN A 152 10.55 -0.57 -1.60
CA GLN A 152 10.54 0.12 -0.32
C GLN A 152 9.15 0.16 0.28
N ILE A 153 9.09 -0.07 1.59
CA ILE A 153 7.92 0.19 2.42
C ILE A 153 8.29 1.16 3.53
N GLU A 154 7.37 2.02 3.90
CA GLU A 154 7.44 2.80 5.13
C GLU A 154 6.53 2.20 6.19
N ILE A 155 7.02 2.18 7.43
CA ILE A 155 6.29 1.79 8.63
C ILE A 155 6.12 3.06 9.44
N THR A 156 4.89 3.53 9.59
CA THR A 156 4.58 4.83 10.20
C THR A 156 3.48 4.73 11.25
N VAL A 157 3.27 5.81 12.00
CA VAL A 157 2.18 5.92 12.99
C VAL A 157 0.88 6.33 12.33
#